data_831de4b6f3bfcee7716486e774aeb691
#
_entry.id   831de4b6f3bfcee7716486e774aeb691
#
_cell.length_a   1.000
_cell.length_b   1.000
_cell.length_c   1.000
_cell.angle_alpha   90.00
_cell.angle_beta   90.00
_cell.angle_gamma   90.00
#
_symmetry.space_group_name_H-M   'P 1'
#
loop_
_entity.id
_entity.type
_entity.pdbx_description
1 polymer ?
#
loop_
_entity_poly.entity_id
_entity_poly.type
_entity_poly.pdbx_seq_one_letter_code
_entity_poly.pdbx_strand_id
1 'polypeptide(L)'
;MKIIMAVVVSSLAFFALAYAQGFEDIGSFKTPSNNIYCIAWRDKVANTAEMQCEMTEITAKIPANPKDCNLDYGYRFGMSQRGRAERGCYGDTIKNPNYKTLAYGKTWKAGGFTCDVTTARLRCVNLDKRGFELSKAVQKFF
;
A
#
# COMPACT_ATOMS: atom_id res chain seq x y z
N MET A 1 1.06 39.01 53.49
CA MET A 1 1.46 38.99 52.07
C MET A 1 1.39 37.53 51.58
N LYS A 2 0.33 37.21 50.87
CA LYS A 2 0.09 35.83 50.36
C LYS A 2 0.58 35.79 48.90
N ILE A 3 1.59 34.96 48.68
CA ILE A 3 2.13 34.69 47.33
C ILE A 3 1.26 33.64 46.68
N ILE A 4 0.52 34.00 45.64
CA ILE A 4 -0.22 33.07 44.81
C ILE A 4 0.74 32.53 43.79
N MET A 5 1.11 31.26 43.92
CA MET A 5 1.89 30.51 42.92
C MET A 5 0.92 30.10 41.81
N ALA A 6 1.02 30.72 40.64
CA ALA A 6 0.31 30.30 39.45
C ALA A 6 0.95 29.04 38.89
N VAL A 7 0.19 27.95 38.88
CA VAL A 7 0.58 26.69 38.23
C VAL A 7 0.33 26.85 36.74
N VAL A 8 1.41 27.02 35.98
CA VAL A 8 1.37 26.92 34.52
C VAL A 8 1.45 25.43 34.20
N VAL A 9 0.30 24.80 34.05
CA VAL A 9 0.24 23.41 33.56
C VAL A 9 0.35 23.44 32.05
N SER A 10 1.43 22.89 31.58
CA SER A 10 1.90 22.70 30.24
C SER A 10 0.83 22.12 29.29
N SER A 11 0.40 22.90 28.31
CA SER A 11 -0.47 22.50 27.20
C SER A 11 0.26 21.81 26.04
N LEU A 12 1.47 21.29 26.27
CA LEU A 12 2.30 20.66 25.23
C LEU A 12 2.03 19.15 25.01
N ALA A 13 1.23 18.51 25.88
CA ALA A 13 1.00 17.06 25.79
C ALA A 13 -0.12 16.65 24.82
N PHE A 14 -0.93 17.58 24.32
CA PHE A 14 -2.09 17.25 23.46
C PHE A 14 -1.77 17.18 21.96
N PHE A 15 -0.66 17.75 21.51
CA PHE A 15 -0.32 17.76 20.09
C PHE A 15 0.36 16.49 19.58
N ALA A 16 1.01 15.73 20.45
CA ALA A 16 1.74 14.51 20.05
C ALA A 16 0.83 13.29 19.78
N LEU A 17 -0.39 13.28 20.34
CA LEU A 17 -1.34 12.16 20.16
C LEU A 17 -2.14 12.21 18.85
N ALA A 18 -2.22 13.36 18.20
CA ALA A 18 -3.00 13.53 16.97
C ALA A 18 -2.29 12.95 15.73
N TYR A 19 -0.97 12.87 15.72
CA TYR A 19 -0.20 12.35 14.59
C TYR A 19 -0.09 10.81 14.56
N ALA A 20 -0.26 10.13 15.69
CA ALA A 20 -0.17 8.66 15.76
C ALA A 20 -1.46 7.94 15.30
N GLN A 21 -2.52 8.65 14.97
CA GLN A 21 -3.83 8.06 14.62
C GLN A 21 -4.20 8.17 13.14
N GLY A 22 -3.30 8.66 12.28
CA GLY A 22 -3.63 8.97 10.89
C GLY A 22 -3.79 7.74 10.00
N PHE A 23 -2.95 6.73 10.15
CA PHE A 23 -2.93 5.57 9.25
C PHE A 23 -3.15 4.26 10.02
N GLU A 24 -3.89 3.36 9.40
CA GLU A 24 -4.19 2.02 9.90
C GLU A 24 -3.80 0.99 8.85
N ASP A 25 -2.97 0.01 9.24
CA ASP A 25 -2.74 -1.18 8.43
C ASP A 25 -4.02 -2.02 8.40
N ILE A 26 -4.57 -2.22 7.21
CA ILE A 26 -5.79 -2.99 7.01
C ILE A 26 -5.54 -4.36 6.39
N GLY A 27 -4.29 -4.70 6.16
CA GLY A 27 -3.88 -6.04 5.76
C GLY A 27 -2.74 -6.08 4.76
N SER A 28 -2.10 -7.23 4.73
CA SER A 28 -0.99 -7.52 3.84
C SER A 28 -0.98 -8.99 3.47
N PHE A 29 -0.34 -9.31 2.35
CA PHE A 29 -0.10 -10.69 1.91
C PHE A 29 1.07 -10.75 0.95
N LYS A 30 1.55 -11.97 0.71
CA LYS A 30 2.48 -12.29 -0.38
C LYS A 30 1.95 -13.44 -1.21
N THR A 31 2.39 -13.52 -2.46
CA THR A 31 2.06 -14.65 -3.34
C THR A 31 2.87 -15.90 -2.97
N PRO A 32 2.39 -17.11 -3.29
CA PRO A 32 3.12 -18.36 -3.00
C PRO A 32 4.51 -18.42 -3.65
N SER A 33 4.70 -17.75 -4.80
CA SER A 33 6.00 -17.63 -5.47
C SER A 33 7.01 -16.73 -4.74
N ASN A 34 6.58 -15.99 -3.70
CA ASN A 34 7.35 -14.93 -3.05
C ASN A 34 7.82 -13.83 -4.02
N ASN A 35 7.14 -13.67 -5.14
CA ASN A 35 7.48 -12.64 -6.12
C ASN A 35 6.71 -11.33 -5.92
N ILE A 36 5.52 -11.37 -5.32
CA ILE A 36 4.66 -10.20 -5.13
C ILE A 36 4.29 -10.07 -3.65
N TYR A 37 4.47 -8.87 -3.12
CA TYR A 37 4.14 -8.49 -1.75
C TYR A 37 3.18 -7.31 -1.79
N CYS A 38 2.07 -7.40 -1.08
CA CYS A 38 1.03 -6.37 -1.07
C CYS A 38 0.71 -5.94 0.35
N ILE A 39 0.43 -4.65 0.51
CA ILE A 39 -0.04 -4.04 1.75
C ILE A 39 -1.13 -3.02 1.43
N ALA A 40 -2.10 -2.90 2.30
CA ALA A 40 -3.11 -1.87 2.23
C ALA A 40 -3.24 -1.16 3.56
N TRP A 41 -3.51 0.13 3.51
CA TRP A 41 -3.71 0.99 4.69
C TRP A 41 -4.88 1.95 4.47
N ARG A 42 -5.39 2.44 5.58
CA ARG A 42 -6.46 3.44 5.61
C ARG A 42 -5.97 4.73 6.24
N ASP A 43 -6.24 5.84 5.59
CA ASP A 43 -6.20 7.15 6.22
C ASP A 43 -7.51 7.35 7.01
N LYS A 44 -7.41 7.38 8.33
CA LYS A 44 -8.58 7.53 9.22
C LYS A 44 -9.20 8.92 9.17
N VAL A 45 -8.40 9.93 8.84
CA VAL A 45 -8.86 11.33 8.77
C VAL A 45 -9.63 11.54 7.47
N ALA A 46 -9.03 11.17 6.33
CA ALA A 46 -9.67 11.26 5.02
C ALA A 46 -10.69 10.15 4.76
N ASN A 47 -10.69 9.09 5.59
CA ASN A 47 -11.52 7.88 5.42
C ASN A 47 -11.36 7.25 4.02
N THR A 48 -10.13 7.19 3.54
CA THR A 48 -9.74 6.58 2.27
C THR A 48 -8.78 5.45 2.51
N ALA A 49 -8.77 4.46 1.63
CA ALA A 49 -7.77 3.41 1.67
C ALA A 49 -6.93 3.39 0.40
N GLU A 50 -5.70 2.96 0.57
CA GLU A 50 -4.73 2.76 -0.50
C GLU A 50 -4.13 1.37 -0.41
N MET A 51 -3.73 0.85 -1.55
CA MET A 51 -3.08 -0.44 -1.69
C MET A 51 -1.86 -0.32 -2.56
N GLN A 52 -0.79 -1.01 -2.18
CA GLN A 52 0.40 -1.16 -3.00
C GLN A 52 0.85 -2.61 -3.06
N CYS A 53 1.35 -3.01 -4.22
CA CYS A 53 2.04 -4.27 -4.43
C CYS A 53 3.43 -4.01 -5.01
N GLU A 54 4.41 -4.76 -4.56
CA GLU A 54 5.78 -4.70 -5.04
C GLU A 54 6.22 -6.08 -5.56
N MET A 55 6.81 -6.09 -6.75
CA MET A 55 7.37 -7.28 -7.36
C MET A 55 8.88 -7.38 -7.12
N THR A 56 9.38 -8.59 -6.94
CA THR A 56 10.81 -8.87 -6.82
C THR A 56 11.45 -9.03 -8.19
N GLU A 57 10.77 -9.69 -9.11
CA GLU A 57 11.28 -10.01 -10.44
C GLU A 57 10.23 -9.69 -11.51
N ILE A 58 10.67 -8.99 -12.53
CA ILE A 58 9.92 -8.70 -13.77
C ILE A 58 10.81 -9.08 -14.95
N THR A 59 10.29 -9.88 -15.86
CA THR A 59 11.00 -10.28 -17.08
C THR A 59 10.61 -9.44 -18.29
N ALA A 60 9.49 -8.72 -18.22
CA ALA A 60 9.10 -7.76 -19.23
C ALA A 60 10.00 -6.51 -19.20
N LYS A 61 10.05 -5.81 -20.33
CA LYS A 61 10.73 -4.52 -20.38
C LYS A 61 10.05 -3.52 -19.44
N ILE A 62 10.81 -3.00 -18.48
CA ILE A 62 10.34 -1.97 -17.56
C ILE A 62 10.35 -0.63 -18.29
N PRO A 63 9.27 0.16 -18.21
CA PRO A 63 9.24 1.51 -18.76
C PRO A 63 10.32 2.41 -18.13
N ALA A 64 10.78 3.40 -18.87
CA ALA A 64 11.70 4.39 -18.35
C ALA A 64 11.09 5.17 -17.18
N ASN A 65 11.94 5.58 -16.23
CA ASN A 65 11.51 6.43 -15.12
C ASN A 65 10.88 7.73 -15.66
N PRO A 66 9.72 8.14 -15.12
CA PRO A 66 9.21 9.49 -15.35
C PRO A 66 10.22 10.54 -14.88
N LYS A 67 10.24 11.71 -15.54
CA LYS A 67 11.18 12.79 -15.21
C LYS A 67 11.06 13.32 -13.79
N ASP A 68 9.88 13.19 -13.19
CA ASP A 68 9.56 13.60 -11.83
C ASP A 68 9.80 12.49 -10.78
N CYS A 69 10.21 11.30 -11.18
CA CYS A 69 10.58 10.22 -10.28
C CYS A 69 12.09 10.20 -10.04
N ASN A 70 12.52 10.69 -8.88
CA ASN A 70 13.92 10.69 -8.44
C ASN A 70 14.28 9.48 -7.57
N LEU A 71 13.37 8.52 -7.43
CA LEU A 71 13.49 7.31 -6.62
C LEU A 71 13.42 6.08 -7.53
N ASP A 72 13.16 4.91 -6.94
CA ASP A 72 12.98 3.67 -7.68
C ASP A 72 11.66 3.66 -8.45
N TYR A 73 11.67 3.03 -9.60
CA TYR A 73 10.51 2.92 -10.46
C TYR A 73 10.46 1.57 -11.16
N GLY A 74 9.25 1.10 -11.42
CA GLY A 74 9.04 -0.06 -12.27
C GLY A 74 8.49 -1.30 -11.55
N TYR A 75 8.78 -1.48 -10.27
CA TYR A 75 8.43 -2.67 -9.50
C TYR A 75 7.27 -2.47 -8.53
N ARG A 76 6.81 -1.23 -8.33
CA ARG A 76 5.70 -0.88 -7.44
C ARG A 76 4.44 -0.52 -8.22
N PHE A 77 3.31 -1.05 -7.77
CA PHE A 77 1.99 -0.89 -8.36
C PHE A 77 1.02 -0.47 -7.26
N GLY A 78 0.23 0.55 -7.49
CA GLY A 78 -0.66 1.09 -6.48
C GLY A 78 -2.00 1.53 -7.00
N MET A 79 -2.96 1.63 -6.11
CA MET A 79 -4.28 2.19 -6.37
C MET A 79 -4.94 2.67 -5.09
N SER A 80 -5.75 3.70 -5.22
CA SER A 80 -6.70 4.10 -4.18
C SER A 80 -8.00 3.28 -4.28
N GLN A 81 -8.88 3.39 -3.29
CA GLN A 81 -10.19 2.73 -3.29
C GLN A 81 -10.99 2.99 -4.57
N ARG A 82 -10.75 4.12 -5.20
CA ARG A 82 -11.38 4.55 -6.45
C ARG A 82 -10.34 5.10 -7.41
N GLY A 83 -10.71 5.13 -8.69
CA GLY A 83 -9.85 5.64 -9.74
C GLY A 83 -8.89 4.59 -10.30
N ARG A 84 -7.94 5.04 -11.08
CA ARG A 84 -7.01 4.18 -11.82
C ARG A 84 -5.90 3.66 -10.94
N ALA A 85 -5.47 2.44 -11.23
CA ALA A 85 -4.22 1.90 -10.74
C ALA A 85 -3.04 2.40 -11.61
N GLU A 86 -1.87 2.49 -11.00
CA GLU A 86 -0.68 2.98 -11.68
C GLU A 86 0.60 2.29 -11.19
N ARG A 87 1.65 2.43 -11.98
CA ARG A 87 3.01 2.08 -11.59
C ARG A 87 3.61 3.26 -10.83
N GLY A 88 4.12 3.01 -9.63
CA GLY A 88 4.55 4.05 -8.71
C GLY A 88 6.04 4.31 -8.68
N CYS A 89 6.38 5.53 -8.27
CA CYS A 89 7.70 5.93 -7.81
C CYS A 89 7.80 5.67 -6.30
N TYR A 90 8.88 5.05 -5.83
CA TYR A 90 9.00 4.66 -4.41
C TYR A 90 10.45 4.68 -3.92
N GLY A 91 10.64 4.88 -2.60
CA GLY A 91 11.96 4.82 -1.95
C GLY A 91 12.14 3.53 -1.18
N ASP A 92 11.32 3.31 -0.15
CA ASP A 92 11.45 2.15 0.72
C ASP A 92 10.67 0.94 0.18
N THR A 93 11.22 -0.26 0.38
CA THR A 93 10.52 -1.49 0.05
C THR A 93 9.37 -1.78 1.02
N ILE A 94 8.28 -2.33 0.49
CA ILE A 94 7.18 -2.89 1.30
C ILE A 94 7.28 -4.40 1.43
N LYS A 95 8.29 -5.04 0.85
CA LYS A 95 8.47 -6.48 0.93
C LYS A 95 8.79 -6.90 2.35
N ASN A 96 8.00 -7.81 2.88
CA ASN A 96 8.21 -8.40 4.19
C ASN A 96 7.98 -9.93 4.10
N PRO A 97 9.02 -10.74 4.36
CA PRO A 97 8.91 -12.21 4.26
C PRO A 97 7.90 -12.80 5.27
N ASN A 98 7.55 -12.04 6.32
CA ASN A 98 6.59 -12.47 7.34
C ASN A 98 5.12 -12.21 6.95
N TYR A 99 4.84 -11.60 5.80
CA TYR A 99 3.47 -11.50 5.31
C TYR A 99 2.87 -12.91 5.10
N LYS A 100 1.60 -13.06 5.45
CA LYS A 100 0.88 -14.31 5.19
C LYS A 100 0.81 -14.58 3.70
N THR A 101 1.00 -15.83 3.33
CA THR A 101 0.85 -16.26 1.93
C THR A 101 -0.63 -16.34 1.57
N LEU A 102 -1.03 -15.64 0.51
CA LEU A 102 -2.32 -15.82 -0.13
C LEU A 102 -2.22 -17.04 -1.05
N ALA A 103 -2.83 -18.15 -0.67
CA ALA A 103 -2.76 -19.40 -1.41
C ALA A 103 -3.41 -19.28 -2.81
N TYR A 104 -2.91 -20.03 -3.78
CA TYR A 104 -3.52 -20.09 -5.11
C TYR A 104 -5.00 -20.46 -5.04
N GLY A 105 -5.81 -19.76 -5.83
CA GLY A 105 -7.26 -19.92 -5.85
C GLY A 105 -8.01 -19.22 -4.70
N LYS A 106 -7.29 -18.52 -3.83
CA LYS A 106 -7.89 -17.77 -2.72
C LYS A 106 -8.02 -16.28 -3.05
N THR A 107 -8.91 -15.63 -2.34
CA THR A 107 -9.22 -14.21 -2.46
C THR A 107 -8.92 -13.49 -1.15
N TRP A 108 -8.27 -12.34 -1.24
CA TRP A 108 -8.06 -11.40 -0.15
C TRP A 108 -8.94 -10.17 -0.36
N LYS A 109 -9.56 -9.68 0.71
CA LYS A 109 -10.41 -8.49 0.67
C LYS A 109 -10.14 -7.61 1.88
N ALA A 110 -9.90 -6.34 1.66
CA ALA A 110 -9.87 -5.29 2.69
C ALA A 110 -9.99 -3.91 2.05
N GLY A 111 -10.55 -2.94 2.76
CA GLY A 111 -10.54 -1.53 2.39
C GLY A 111 -11.14 -1.19 1.03
N GLY A 112 -12.02 -2.00 0.47
CA GLY A 112 -12.57 -1.82 -0.87
C GLY A 112 -11.76 -2.48 -1.98
N PHE A 113 -10.64 -3.15 -1.62
CA PHE A 113 -9.84 -3.93 -2.56
C PHE A 113 -10.20 -5.41 -2.53
N THR A 114 -10.11 -6.05 -3.68
CA THR A 114 -10.26 -7.50 -3.83
C THR A 114 -9.12 -8.00 -4.69
N CYS A 115 -8.33 -8.93 -4.16
CA CYS A 115 -7.21 -9.58 -4.86
C CYS A 115 -7.43 -11.07 -4.94
N ASP A 116 -7.19 -11.67 -6.09
CA ASP A 116 -7.12 -13.11 -6.29
C ASP A 116 -5.80 -13.51 -6.93
N VAL A 117 -5.27 -14.66 -6.53
CA VAL A 117 -4.02 -15.19 -7.04
C VAL A 117 -4.23 -16.57 -7.65
N THR A 118 -3.64 -16.74 -8.84
CA THR A 118 -3.53 -18.02 -9.53
C THR A 118 -2.07 -18.30 -9.83
N THR A 119 -1.76 -19.48 -10.36
CA THR A 119 -0.39 -19.78 -10.85
C THR A 119 0.03 -18.88 -12.01
N ALA A 120 -0.92 -18.25 -12.70
CA ALA A 120 -0.65 -17.39 -13.85
C ALA A 120 -0.43 -15.91 -13.46
N ARG A 121 -1.09 -15.41 -12.41
CA ARG A 121 -1.09 -13.98 -12.08
C ARG A 121 -1.68 -13.67 -10.71
N LEU A 122 -1.37 -12.48 -10.21
CA LEU A 122 -2.15 -11.76 -9.19
C LEU A 122 -3.06 -10.75 -9.89
N ARG A 123 -4.33 -10.68 -9.51
CA ARG A 123 -5.27 -9.66 -9.97
C ARG A 123 -5.89 -8.96 -8.79
N CYS A 124 -5.79 -7.63 -8.76
CA CYS A 124 -6.38 -6.78 -7.73
C CYS A 124 -7.29 -5.73 -8.36
N VAL A 125 -8.46 -5.52 -7.76
CA VAL A 125 -9.44 -4.51 -8.18
C VAL A 125 -9.88 -3.65 -7.00
N ASN A 126 -10.26 -2.42 -7.29
CA ASN A 126 -10.87 -1.49 -6.34
C ASN A 126 -12.40 -1.38 -6.53
N LEU A 127 -13.02 -0.41 -5.85
CA LEU A 127 -14.48 -0.19 -5.91
C LEU A 127 -14.97 0.23 -7.30
N ASP A 128 -14.13 0.84 -8.11
CA ASP A 128 -14.47 1.25 -9.50
C ASP A 128 -14.18 0.16 -10.54
N LYS A 129 -13.84 -1.05 -10.10
CA LYS A 129 -13.41 -2.16 -10.97
C LYS A 129 -12.14 -1.84 -11.77
N ARG A 130 -11.35 -0.88 -11.31
CA ARG A 130 -10.02 -0.58 -11.81
C ARG A 130 -8.98 -1.36 -11.01
N GLY A 131 -7.85 -1.62 -11.63
CA GLY A 131 -6.80 -2.36 -10.94
C GLY A 131 -5.65 -2.80 -11.83
N PHE A 132 -5.01 -3.87 -11.44
CA PHE A 132 -3.88 -4.44 -12.15
C PHE A 132 -3.88 -5.97 -12.13
N GLU A 133 -3.28 -6.54 -13.17
CA GLU A 133 -2.85 -7.94 -13.22
C GLU A 133 -1.33 -8.00 -13.31
N LEU A 134 -0.71 -8.77 -12.42
CA LEU A 134 0.74 -8.85 -12.28
C LEU A 134 1.21 -10.29 -12.42
N SER A 135 2.14 -10.48 -13.34
CA SER A 135 2.99 -11.66 -13.47
C SER A 135 4.41 -11.23 -13.86
N LYS A 136 5.40 -12.10 -13.81
CA LYS A 136 6.77 -11.76 -14.24
C LYS A 136 6.81 -11.21 -15.67
N ALA A 137 6.04 -11.81 -16.57
CA ALA A 137 6.04 -11.47 -17.99
C ALA A 137 5.12 -10.31 -18.37
N VAL A 138 4.08 -10.05 -17.57
CA VAL A 138 3.03 -9.07 -17.91
C VAL A 138 2.62 -8.27 -16.68
N GLN A 139 2.59 -6.96 -16.83
CA GLN A 139 1.99 -6.02 -15.88
C GLN A 139 0.96 -5.19 -16.63
N LYS A 140 -0.30 -5.43 -16.33
CA LYS A 140 -1.44 -4.84 -17.04
C LYS A 140 -2.29 -4.03 -16.10
N PHE A 141 -2.70 -2.85 -16.54
CA PHE A 141 -3.69 -1.98 -15.87
C PHE A 141 -5.01 -2.00 -16.64
N PHE A 142 -6.09 -1.83 -15.90
CA PHE A 142 -7.45 -1.78 -16.49
C PHE A 142 -8.40 -0.90 -15.69
#